data_ebcb32ff5f91d8096902b21812ba9ad3
#
_entry.id   ebcb32ff5f91d8096902b21812ba9ad3
#
_cell.length_a   1.000
_cell.length_b   1.000
_cell.length_c   1.000
_cell.angle_alpha   90.00
_cell.angle_beta   90.00
_cell.angle_gamma   90.00
#
_symmetry.space_group_name_H-M   'P 1'
#
loop_
_entity.id
_entity.type
_entity.pdbx_description
1 polymer ?
#
loop_
_entity_poly.entity_id
_entity_poly.type
_entity_poly.pdbx_seq_one_letter_code
_entity_poly.pdbx_strand_id
1 'polypeptide(L)'
;MTSIGSPSPFFLAGKKAYAVDRSLRFNRADSTYVTRSVSSTGNRRTWTVSFWMKFCEVVGDSSQRIWSNDSGNGSGDILKIEFDSGSDSNRRLSVIDNNHAGSGIRFVGERRFRDPSAWYHIVLAVDTTQATATNRVKIYVNNEQVSDWRSGSEHNHPPNQNYDTCVNLSGKSNTWGRSFTFGNSSADHFDGYLTEINFIDGFQYDPSYFGTTDVITGQWNPKKYVGSYGTNGYYLNFSDNSGTTATTLGKDSSGNGNNFTPNNFSVSAG
;
A
#
# COMPACT_ATOMS: atom_id res chain seq x y z
N MET A 1 0.79 55.05 -39.69
CA MET A 1 1.64 54.15 -38.89
C MET A 1 0.76 53.48 -37.86
N THR A 2 0.38 52.23 -38.13
CA THR A 2 -0.46 51.44 -37.23
C THR A 2 0.47 50.70 -36.27
N SER A 3 0.33 51.01 -34.97
CA SER A 3 1.02 50.32 -33.89
C SER A 3 0.51 48.87 -33.79
N ILE A 4 1.41 47.90 -33.99
CA ILE A 4 1.11 46.50 -33.72
C ILE A 4 1.30 46.28 -32.21
N GLY A 5 0.17 46.11 -31.54
CA GLY A 5 0.20 45.75 -30.11
C GLY A 5 0.95 44.43 -29.87
N SER A 6 1.92 44.47 -28.96
CA SER A 6 2.65 43.28 -28.52
C SER A 6 1.67 42.28 -27.90
N PRO A 7 1.71 40.98 -28.26
CA PRO A 7 0.85 39.99 -27.60
C PRO A 7 1.29 39.85 -26.14
N SER A 8 0.34 40.07 -25.23
CA SER A 8 0.53 39.78 -23.81
C SER A 8 0.92 38.30 -23.63
N PRO A 9 1.95 37.98 -22.85
CA PRO A 9 2.25 36.61 -22.55
C PRO A 9 1.08 35.97 -21.79
N PHE A 10 0.46 34.99 -22.38
CA PHE A 10 -0.59 34.20 -21.76
C PHE A 10 0.08 33.29 -20.71
N PHE A 11 0.14 33.78 -19.47
CA PHE A 11 0.52 32.92 -18.35
C PHE A 11 -0.63 31.96 -18.11
N LEU A 12 -0.51 30.74 -18.60
CA LEU A 12 -1.25 29.61 -18.09
C LEU A 12 -0.84 29.45 -16.61
N ALA A 13 -1.70 29.92 -15.71
CA ALA A 13 -1.59 29.56 -14.30
C ALA A 13 -1.84 28.06 -14.19
N GLY A 14 -0.77 27.26 -14.34
CA GLY A 14 -0.82 25.83 -14.14
C GLY A 14 -1.37 25.58 -12.74
N LYS A 15 -2.40 24.73 -12.61
CA LYS A 15 -2.82 24.22 -11.30
C LYS A 15 -1.56 23.68 -10.63
N LYS A 16 -1.27 24.19 -9.41
CA LYS A 16 -0.17 23.67 -8.60
C LYS A 16 -0.29 22.15 -8.55
N ALA A 17 0.71 21.44 -9.04
CA ALA A 17 0.73 19.98 -8.98
C ALA A 17 0.53 19.53 -7.54
N TYR A 18 -0.19 18.43 -7.33
CA TYR A 18 -0.30 17.83 -6.01
C TYR A 18 1.10 17.47 -5.51
N ALA A 19 1.46 17.99 -4.34
CA ALA A 19 2.75 17.72 -3.72
C ALA A 19 2.55 16.85 -2.48
N VAL A 20 3.37 15.83 -2.36
CA VAL A 20 3.46 15.02 -1.13
C VAL A 20 4.47 15.71 -0.22
N ASP A 21 3.99 16.24 0.88
CA ASP A 21 4.83 17.03 1.78
C ASP A 21 5.65 16.17 2.74
N ARG A 22 5.18 14.97 3.06
CA ARG A 22 5.78 14.11 4.10
C ARG A 22 5.69 12.62 3.76
N SER A 23 6.64 11.88 4.33
CA SER A 23 6.64 10.42 4.38
C SER A 23 7.07 9.96 5.76
N LEU A 24 6.61 8.78 6.18
CA LEU A 24 7.03 8.18 7.44
C LEU A 24 8.17 7.19 7.19
N ARG A 25 9.26 7.33 7.95
CA ARG A 25 10.40 6.41 7.95
C ARG A 25 10.08 5.21 8.85
N PHE A 26 10.04 4.04 8.27
CA PHE A 26 10.00 2.76 8.99
C PHE A 26 11.41 2.24 9.11
N ASN A 27 11.87 2.00 10.33
CA ASN A 27 13.20 1.50 10.62
C ASN A 27 13.10 0.07 11.16
N ARG A 28 13.68 -0.86 10.43
CA ARG A 28 13.69 -2.27 10.81
C ARG A 28 14.43 -2.52 12.12
N ALA A 29 15.56 -1.85 12.34
CA ALA A 29 16.37 -2.03 13.54
C ALA A 29 15.62 -1.61 14.81
N ASP A 30 14.78 -0.57 14.70
CA ASP A 30 13.95 -0.07 15.80
C ASP A 30 12.60 -0.77 15.88
N SER A 31 12.31 -1.69 14.94
CA SER A 31 11.03 -2.41 14.87
C SER A 31 9.82 -1.48 14.81
N THR A 32 9.88 -0.41 14.00
CA THR A 32 8.82 0.57 13.88
C THR A 32 7.64 0.06 13.04
N TYR A 33 6.42 0.32 13.50
CA TYR A 33 5.19 0.00 12.77
C TYR A 33 4.02 0.84 13.24
N VAL A 34 2.97 0.96 12.43
CA VAL A 34 1.69 1.52 12.84
C VAL A 34 0.60 0.46 12.69
N THR A 35 -0.33 0.39 13.64
CA THR A 35 -1.37 -0.64 13.66
C THR A 35 -2.71 -0.09 14.08
N ARG A 36 -3.78 -0.70 13.58
CA ARG A 36 -5.17 -0.41 13.92
C ARG A 36 -5.98 -1.70 13.94
N SER A 37 -6.82 -1.90 14.95
CA SER A 37 -7.79 -2.98 14.96
C SER A 37 -9.06 -2.60 14.21
N VAL A 38 -9.59 -3.52 13.41
CA VAL A 38 -10.87 -3.37 12.72
C VAL A 38 -12.00 -3.64 13.71
N SER A 39 -12.80 -2.63 14.02
CA SER A 39 -13.87 -2.72 15.04
C SER A 39 -15.15 -3.37 14.50
N SER A 40 -15.44 -3.22 13.22
CA SER A 40 -16.62 -3.78 12.55
C SER A 40 -16.26 -4.37 11.20
N THR A 41 -16.89 -5.47 10.82
CA THR A 41 -16.66 -6.08 9.52
C THR A 41 -17.18 -5.17 8.39
N GLY A 42 -16.30 -4.83 7.45
CA GLY A 42 -16.62 -4.11 6.23
C GLY A 42 -16.69 -5.02 5.01
N ASN A 43 -16.43 -4.47 3.82
CA ASN A 43 -16.44 -5.27 2.61
C ASN A 43 -15.15 -6.11 2.51
N ARG A 44 -15.31 -7.43 2.65
CA ARG A 44 -14.19 -8.39 2.59
C ARG A 44 -13.84 -8.83 1.18
N ARG A 45 -14.74 -8.58 0.22
CA ARG A 45 -14.65 -9.07 -1.17
C ARG A 45 -14.19 -8.00 -2.14
N THR A 46 -14.50 -6.72 -1.84
CA THR A 46 -14.19 -5.60 -2.73
C THR A 46 -13.51 -4.50 -1.95
N TRP A 47 -12.26 -4.17 -2.29
CA TRP A 47 -11.46 -3.13 -1.65
C TRP A 47 -10.23 -2.79 -2.48
N THR A 48 -9.63 -1.63 -2.18
CA THR A 48 -8.38 -1.20 -2.81
C THR A 48 -7.43 -0.67 -1.75
N VAL A 49 -6.15 -1.03 -1.84
CA VAL A 49 -5.06 -0.37 -1.11
C VAL A 49 -4.10 0.24 -2.10
N SER A 50 -3.71 1.49 -1.86
CA SER A 50 -2.77 2.27 -2.67
C SER A 50 -1.78 2.96 -1.76
N PHE A 51 -0.50 2.94 -2.08
CA PHE A 51 0.53 3.61 -1.30
C PHE A 51 1.78 3.89 -2.14
N TRP A 52 2.53 4.90 -1.73
CA TRP A 52 3.87 5.17 -2.25
C TRP A 52 4.89 4.65 -1.26
N MET A 53 5.91 3.98 -1.78
CA MET A 53 7.00 3.44 -0.97
C MET A 53 8.36 3.73 -1.58
N LYS A 54 9.36 3.85 -0.71
CA LYS A 54 10.78 3.85 -1.03
C LYS A 54 11.46 2.96 -0.02
N PHE A 55 12.13 1.91 -0.46
CA PHE A 55 12.88 1.03 0.45
C PHE A 55 14.31 1.56 0.65
N CYS A 56 14.91 1.30 1.82
CA CYS A 56 16.23 1.81 2.17
C CYS A 56 17.31 0.75 2.07
N GLU A 57 17.04 -0.48 2.47
CA GLU A 57 18.06 -1.50 2.56
C GLU A 57 17.78 -2.68 1.63
N VAL A 58 18.87 -3.16 1.03
CA VAL A 58 18.98 -4.44 0.36
C VAL A 58 19.38 -5.46 1.42
N VAL A 59 18.46 -5.85 2.28
CA VAL A 59 18.78 -6.92 3.22
C VAL A 59 18.70 -8.24 2.48
N GLY A 60 19.70 -9.09 2.73
CA GLY A 60 19.73 -10.45 2.23
C GLY A 60 18.45 -11.25 2.55
N ASP A 61 18.50 -12.50 2.76
CA ASP A 61 17.44 -13.51 2.82
C ASP A 61 16.19 -13.27 3.73
N SER A 62 15.95 -12.06 4.23
CA SER A 62 14.80 -11.76 5.08
C SER A 62 13.67 -11.05 4.33
N SER A 63 12.44 -11.51 4.50
CA SER A 63 11.23 -10.82 3.99
C SER A 63 11.11 -9.42 4.60
N GLN A 64 10.66 -8.46 3.80
CA GLN A 64 10.27 -7.14 4.28
C GLN A 64 8.77 -6.98 4.16
N ARG A 65 8.08 -6.88 5.28
CA ARG A 65 6.62 -6.83 5.34
C ARG A 65 6.14 -5.40 5.34
N ILE A 66 5.52 -5.00 4.23
CA ILE A 66 5.06 -3.62 4.00
C ILE A 66 3.71 -3.41 4.67
N TRP A 67 2.78 -4.31 4.45
CA TRP A 67 1.43 -4.26 4.99
C TRP A 67 0.92 -5.65 5.32
N SER A 68 0.16 -5.78 6.40
CA SER A 68 -0.54 -6.99 6.76
C SER A 68 -1.91 -6.72 7.38
N ASN A 69 -2.80 -7.68 7.19
CA ASN A 69 -4.05 -7.76 7.92
C ASN A 69 -4.11 -9.14 8.58
N ASP A 70 -4.08 -9.19 9.92
CA ASP A 70 -3.95 -10.42 10.68
C ASP A 70 -4.65 -10.39 12.04
N SER A 71 -4.74 -11.53 12.72
CA SER A 71 -5.35 -11.64 14.06
C SER A 71 -4.38 -11.40 15.22
N GLY A 72 -3.10 -11.18 14.92
CA GLY A 72 -2.07 -10.98 15.97
C GLY A 72 -1.69 -12.22 16.78
N ASN A 73 -2.35 -13.36 16.58
CA ASN A 73 -2.20 -14.57 17.40
C ASN A 73 -1.71 -15.79 16.62
N GLY A 74 -1.18 -15.59 15.39
CA GLY A 74 -0.62 -16.67 14.59
C GLY A 74 -1.64 -17.66 13.99
N SER A 75 -2.94 -17.42 14.14
CA SER A 75 -3.96 -18.20 13.44
C SER A 75 -3.99 -17.81 11.96
N GLY A 76 -3.94 -18.77 11.06
CA GLY A 76 -3.68 -18.71 9.64
C GLY A 76 -4.31 -17.69 8.71
N ASP A 77 -5.18 -16.80 9.21
CA ASP A 77 -5.85 -15.79 8.39
C ASP A 77 -5.02 -14.51 8.31
N ILE A 78 -4.06 -14.47 7.43
CA ILE A 78 -3.19 -13.31 7.20
C ILE A 78 -3.17 -13.01 5.70
N LEU A 79 -3.52 -11.77 5.33
CA LEU A 79 -3.18 -11.22 4.02
C LEU A 79 -2.03 -10.24 4.19
N LYS A 80 -1.00 -10.37 3.37
CA LYS A 80 0.20 -9.51 3.44
C LYS A 80 0.68 -9.08 2.07
N ILE A 81 1.25 -7.88 2.03
CA ILE A 81 2.07 -7.36 0.94
C ILE A 81 3.50 -7.29 1.46
N GLU A 82 4.42 -7.95 0.78
CA GLU A 82 5.82 -8.03 1.21
C GLU A 82 6.78 -8.09 0.03
N PHE A 83 8.06 -7.83 0.31
CA PHE A 83 9.13 -8.34 -0.54
C PHE A 83 9.50 -9.75 -0.10
N ASP A 84 9.39 -10.69 -1.04
CA ASP A 84 9.64 -12.12 -0.79
C ASP A 84 11.13 -12.37 -0.49
N SER A 85 11.40 -13.28 0.47
CA SER A 85 12.73 -13.70 0.92
C SER A 85 13.25 -14.96 0.25
N GLY A 86 12.62 -15.44 -0.81
CA GLY A 86 13.03 -16.71 -1.44
C GLY A 86 14.52 -16.77 -1.78
N SER A 87 15.05 -17.97 -1.98
CA SER A 87 16.47 -18.30 -2.23
C SER A 87 17.18 -17.50 -3.33
N ASP A 88 16.44 -16.72 -4.08
CA ASP A 88 16.92 -15.77 -5.08
C ASP A 88 17.15 -14.36 -4.53
N SER A 89 17.03 -14.11 -3.22
CA SER A 89 17.28 -12.81 -2.51
C SER A 89 16.81 -11.56 -3.28
N ASN A 90 15.62 -11.58 -3.88
CA ASN A 90 15.43 -10.80 -5.09
C ASN A 90 14.31 -9.76 -5.05
N ARG A 91 13.82 -9.38 -3.86
CA ARG A 91 12.83 -8.29 -3.73
C ARG A 91 11.76 -8.31 -4.80
N ARG A 92 11.11 -9.43 -4.93
CA ARG A 92 9.90 -9.53 -5.69
C ARG A 92 8.72 -9.10 -4.82
N LEU A 93 7.88 -8.25 -5.34
CA LEU A 93 6.62 -7.91 -4.67
C LEU A 93 5.74 -9.15 -4.63
N SER A 94 5.29 -9.53 -3.44
CA SER A 94 4.33 -10.61 -3.27
C SER A 94 3.11 -10.16 -2.49
N VAL A 95 1.95 -10.71 -2.86
CA VAL A 95 0.68 -10.58 -2.17
C VAL A 95 0.21 -11.97 -1.82
N ILE A 96 0.16 -12.27 -0.53
CA ILE A 96 -0.10 -13.61 -0.04
C ILE A 96 -1.17 -13.58 1.04
N ASP A 97 -2.20 -14.40 0.85
CA ASP A 97 -3.14 -14.80 1.87
C ASP A 97 -2.75 -16.20 2.35
N ASN A 98 -2.44 -16.34 3.64
CA ASN A 98 -2.00 -17.65 4.19
C ASN A 98 -3.11 -18.72 4.15
N ASN A 99 -4.37 -18.31 3.99
CA ASN A 99 -5.48 -19.22 3.77
C ASN A 99 -5.56 -19.68 2.30
N HIS A 100 -4.43 -19.66 1.59
CA HIS A 100 -4.34 -19.94 0.16
C HIS A 100 -4.51 -21.40 -0.22
N ALA A 101 -4.67 -22.34 0.72
CA ALA A 101 -4.79 -23.76 0.43
C ALA A 101 -5.98 -24.05 -0.51
N GLY A 102 -5.85 -23.63 -1.76
CA GLY A 102 -6.79 -23.85 -2.87
C GLY A 102 -7.86 -22.78 -3.08
N SER A 103 -7.95 -21.70 -2.29
CA SER A 103 -9.03 -20.70 -2.43
C SER A 103 -8.63 -19.24 -2.25
N GLY A 104 -7.49 -18.96 -1.63
CA GLY A 104 -7.03 -17.60 -1.29
C GLY A 104 -6.16 -16.95 -2.37
N ILE A 105 -5.52 -15.85 -1.98
CA ILE A 105 -4.71 -15.00 -2.89
C ILE A 105 -3.24 -15.38 -2.77
N ARG A 106 -2.57 -15.66 -3.89
CA ARG A 106 -1.13 -15.78 -3.95
C ARG A 106 -0.57 -15.28 -5.26
N PHE A 107 0.13 -14.16 -5.22
CA PHE A 107 0.81 -13.56 -6.36
C PHE A 107 2.25 -13.24 -5.98
N VAL A 108 3.21 -13.67 -6.78
CA VAL A 108 4.63 -13.31 -6.66
C VAL A 108 5.09 -12.80 -8.02
N GLY A 109 5.40 -11.51 -8.11
CA GLY A 109 5.84 -10.88 -9.34
C GLY A 109 7.23 -11.35 -9.77
N GLU A 110 7.52 -11.32 -11.08
CA GLU A 110 8.89 -11.58 -11.58
C GLU A 110 9.78 -10.33 -11.47
N ARG A 111 9.20 -9.13 -11.54
CA ARG A 111 9.91 -7.85 -11.42
C ARG A 111 10.65 -7.76 -10.09
N ARG A 112 11.92 -7.33 -10.18
CA ARG A 112 12.80 -7.11 -9.02
C ARG A 112 12.93 -5.62 -8.73
N PHE A 113 12.73 -5.23 -7.48
CA PHE A 113 12.91 -3.87 -6.99
C PHE A 113 14.39 -3.68 -6.58
N ARG A 114 15.17 -2.95 -7.36
CA ARG A 114 16.64 -2.84 -7.18
C ARG A 114 17.11 -1.43 -6.87
N ASP A 115 16.30 -0.43 -7.16
CA ASP A 115 16.68 0.96 -6.97
C ASP A 115 16.11 1.50 -5.65
N PRO A 116 16.95 1.64 -4.59
CA PRO A 116 16.52 2.20 -3.31
C PRO A 116 16.36 3.72 -3.36
N SER A 117 16.77 4.38 -4.45
CA SER A 117 16.57 5.82 -4.63
C SER A 117 15.18 6.15 -5.18
N ALA A 118 14.52 5.20 -5.86
CA ALA A 118 13.24 5.41 -6.52
C ALA A 118 12.06 5.30 -5.54
N TRP A 119 11.03 6.10 -5.79
CA TRP A 119 9.69 5.90 -5.25
C TRP A 119 8.88 4.99 -6.17
N TYR A 120 8.15 4.08 -5.56
CA TYR A 120 7.25 3.16 -6.23
C TYR A 120 5.82 3.37 -5.74
N HIS A 121 4.89 3.53 -6.67
CA HIS A 121 3.46 3.52 -6.38
C HIS A 121 2.93 2.11 -6.53
N ILE A 122 2.34 1.57 -5.48
CA ILE A 122 1.74 0.23 -5.48
C ILE A 122 0.24 0.37 -5.30
N VAL A 123 -0.52 -0.31 -6.15
CA VAL A 123 -1.97 -0.46 -5.98
C VAL A 123 -2.32 -1.94 -6.02
N LEU A 124 -3.02 -2.40 -5.00
CA LEU A 124 -3.66 -3.71 -4.95
C LEU A 124 -5.17 -3.51 -4.93
N ALA A 125 -5.84 -3.91 -5.99
CA ALA A 125 -7.27 -3.76 -6.20
C ALA A 125 -7.94 -5.13 -6.25
N VAL A 126 -8.85 -5.39 -5.34
CA VAL A 126 -9.51 -6.68 -5.14
C VAL A 126 -11.01 -6.54 -5.35
N ASP A 127 -11.57 -7.46 -6.12
CA ASP A 127 -13.01 -7.72 -6.23
C ASP A 127 -13.22 -9.21 -6.52
N THR A 128 -13.37 -10.01 -5.47
CA THR A 128 -13.54 -11.45 -5.60
C THR A 128 -14.89 -11.87 -6.18
N THR A 129 -15.84 -10.93 -6.34
CA THR A 129 -17.16 -11.22 -6.93
C THR A 129 -17.11 -11.39 -8.45
N GLN A 130 -16.02 -10.95 -9.08
CA GLN A 130 -15.83 -11.04 -10.53
C GLN A 130 -15.90 -12.49 -11.03
N ALA A 131 -16.66 -12.71 -12.09
CA ALA A 131 -16.78 -14.04 -12.72
C ALA A 131 -15.43 -14.51 -13.29
N THR A 132 -14.70 -13.61 -13.95
CA THR A 132 -13.39 -13.88 -14.54
C THR A 132 -12.31 -13.82 -13.46
N ALA A 133 -11.58 -14.91 -13.26
CA ALA A 133 -10.58 -15.04 -12.20
C ALA A 133 -9.49 -13.96 -12.25
N THR A 134 -9.00 -13.61 -13.44
CA THR A 134 -7.98 -12.59 -13.64
C THR A 134 -8.43 -11.15 -13.31
N ASN A 135 -9.74 -10.92 -13.16
CA ASN A 135 -10.30 -9.64 -12.75
C ASN A 135 -10.47 -9.49 -11.23
N ARG A 136 -10.33 -10.60 -10.46
CA ARG A 136 -10.56 -10.60 -9.02
C ARG A 136 -9.48 -9.88 -8.24
N VAL A 137 -8.23 -9.96 -8.71
CA VAL A 137 -7.09 -9.28 -8.09
C VAL A 137 -6.25 -8.64 -9.18
N LYS A 138 -5.99 -7.35 -9.04
CA LYS A 138 -5.13 -6.59 -9.93
C LYS A 138 -4.06 -5.89 -9.10
N ILE A 139 -2.81 -6.06 -9.50
CA ILE A 139 -1.65 -5.44 -8.84
C ILE A 139 -1.02 -4.49 -9.85
N TYR A 140 -0.70 -3.27 -9.41
CA TYR A 140 -0.06 -2.28 -10.26
C TYR A 140 1.19 -1.73 -9.58
N VAL A 141 2.19 -1.41 -10.41
CA VAL A 141 3.42 -0.72 -10.01
C VAL A 141 3.60 0.48 -10.95
N ASN A 142 3.61 1.69 -10.40
CA ASN A 142 3.76 2.93 -11.18
C ASN A 142 2.80 3.00 -12.38
N ASN A 143 1.52 2.72 -12.16
CA ASN A 143 0.45 2.69 -13.18
C ASN A 143 0.49 1.50 -14.16
N GLU A 144 1.48 0.64 -14.11
CA GLU A 144 1.55 -0.56 -14.95
C GLU A 144 0.96 -1.76 -14.21
N GLN A 145 0.03 -2.47 -14.84
CA GLN A 145 -0.50 -3.71 -14.26
C GLN A 145 0.57 -4.81 -14.34
N VAL A 146 0.80 -5.47 -13.21
CA VAL A 146 1.70 -6.62 -13.14
C VAL A 146 1.04 -7.79 -13.85
N SER A 147 1.71 -8.30 -14.87
CA SER A 147 1.30 -9.48 -15.65
C SER A 147 2.36 -10.58 -15.67
N ASP A 148 3.56 -10.25 -15.24
CA ASP A 148 4.72 -11.11 -15.14
C ASP A 148 4.80 -11.75 -13.76
N TRP A 149 4.55 -13.06 -13.68
CA TRP A 149 4.58 -13.81 -12.43
C TRP A 149 5.76 -14.77 -12.41
N ARG A 150 6.33 -14.97 -11.23
CA ARG A 150 7.35 -15.99 -11.01
C ARG A 150 6.83 -17.35 -11.52
N SER A 151 7.73 -18.13 -12.13
CA SER A 151 7.40 -19.47 -12.61
C SER A 151 6.86 -20.38 -11.50
N GLY A 152 5.89 -21.21 -11.84
CA GLY A 152 5.16 -22.08 -10.90
C GLY A 152 3.72 -21.62 -10.69
N SER A 153 2.78 -22.57 -10.78
CA SER A 153 1.34 -22.27 -10.64
C SER A 153 0.97 -21.66 -9.28
N GLU A 154 1.80 -21.92 -8.26
CA GLU A 154 1.63 -21.37 -6.90
C GLU A 154 1.96 -19.88 -6.79
N HIS A 155 2.51 -19.24 -7.85
CA HIS A 155 2.89 -17.83 -7.85
C HIS A 155 1.92 -16.93 -8.61
N ASN A 156 0.86 -17.48 -9.19
CA ASN A 156 -0.22 -16.76 -9.85
C ASN A 156 -1.55 -17.46 -9.53
N HIS A 157 -2.02 -17.26 -8.32
CA HIS A 157 -3.22 -17.92 -7.82
C HIS A 157 -4.29 -16.88 -7.42
N PRO A 158 -5.24 -16.60 -8.33
CA PRO A 158 -6.38 -15.74 -7.99
C PRO A 158 -7.33 -16.48 -7.03
N PRO A 159 -7.99 -15.76 -6.12
CA PRO A 159 -8.93 -16.37 -5.18
C PRO A 159 -10.14 -16.98 -5.92
N ASN A 160 -10.83 -17.89 -5.26
CA ASN A 160 -12.12 -18.37 -5.73
C ASN A 160 -13.14 -17.21 -5.83
N GLN A 161 -14.14 -17.35 -6.70
CA GLN A 161 -15.22 -16.38 -6.79
C GLN A 161 -15.95 -16.27 -5.44
N ASN A 162 -16.24 -15.03 -5.03
CA ASN A 162 -16.86 -14.68 -3.75
C ASN A 162 -16.03 -15.06 -2.51
N TYR A 163 -14.72 -15.21 -2.66
CA TYR A 163 -13.81 -15.44 -1.54
C TYR A 163 -13.83 -14.24 -0.57
N ASP A 164 -14.04 -14.52 0.71
CA ASP A 164 -13.98 -13.53 1.78
C ASP A 164 -12.55 -13.42 2.30
N THR A 165 -11.83 -12.36 1.93
CA THR A 165 -10.49 -12.10 2.47
C THR A 165 -10.53 -11.84 3.98
N CYS A 166 -9.40 -11.94 4.68
CA CYS A 166 -9.31 -11.52 6.09
C CYS A 166 -9.30 -9.99 6.25
N VAL A 167 -9.12 -9.25 5.17
CA VAL A 167 -9.20 -7.79 5.15
C VAL A 167 -10.62 -7.33 5.50
N ASN A 168 -10.76 -6.28 6.29
CA ASN A 168 -12.02 -5.75 6.80
C ASN A 168 -12.81 -6.70 7.73
N LEU A 169 -12.22 -7.78 8.20
CA LEU A 169 -12.85 -8.64 9.21
C LEU A 169 -12.65 -8.03 10.61
N SER A 170 -13.73 -7.90 11.36
CA SER A 170 -13.69 -7.44 12.75
C SER A 170 -12.75 -8.30 13.60
N GLY A 171 -12.00 -7.66 14.47
CA GLY A 171 -10.99 -8.30 15.33
C GLY A 171 -9.65 -8.57 14.65
N LYS A 172 -9.51 -8.28 13.34
CA LYS A 172 -8.22 -8.29 12.65
C LYS A 172 -7.53 -6.95 12.77
N SER A 173 -6.20 -6.96 12.71
CA SER A 173 -5.38 -5.75 12.73
C SER A 173 -4.91 -5.40 11.34
N ASN A 174 -5.04 -4.13 10.96
CA ASN A 174 -4.31 -3.53 9.83
C ASN A 174 -2.97 -3.01 10.36
N THR A 175 -1.86 -3.45 9.78
CA THR A 175 -0.53 -3.08 10.24
C THR A 175 0.35 -2.69 9.05
N TRP A 176 1.01 -1.53 9.14
CA TRP A 176 2.01 -1.06 8.19
C TRP A 176 3.40 -1.12 8.81
N GLY A 177 4.37 -1.59 8.03
CA GLY A 177 5.77 -1.71 8.45
C GLY A 177 6.11 -3.03 9.12
N ARG A 178 5.14 -3.92 9.33
CA ARG A 178 5.32 -5.20 9.99
C ARG A 178 4.24 -6.20 9.60
N SER A 179 4.54 -7.50 9.76
CA SER A 179 3.51 -8.55 9.90
C SER A 179 3.80 -9.38 11.13
N PHE A 180 2.78 -9.88 11.78
CA PHE A 180 2.95 -10.93 12.77
C PHE A 180 3.26 -12.24 12.06
N THR A 181 4.30 -12.95 12.49
CA THR A 181 4.66 -14.26 11.96
C THR A 181 3.85 -15.36 12.60
N PHE A 182 3.51 -16.34 11.78
CA PHE A 182 3.06 -17.64 12.28
C PHE A 182 4.15 -18.22 13.20
N GLY A 183 3.85 -18.47 14.47
CA GLY A 183 4.77 -19.18 15.36
C GLY A 183 5.76 -18.35 16.18
N ASN A 184 5.51 -17.08 16.38
CA ASN A 184 6.19 -16.24 17.42
C ASN A 184 7.70 -15.98 17.21
N SER A 185 8.24 -16.18 16.03
CA SER A 185 9.62 -15.80 15.70
C SER A 185 9.65 -14.48 14.95
N SER A 186 10.54 -13.61 15.33
CA SER A 186 10.92 -12.29 14.82
C SER A 186 10.01 -11.74 13.73
N ALA A 187 9.22 -10.73 14.07
CA ALA A 187 8.43 -9.99 13.10
C ALA A 187 9.35 -9.43 12.00
N ASP A 188 9.03 -9.75 10.75
CA ASP A 188 9.73 -9.16 9.60
C ASP A 188 9.24 -7.72 9.44
N HIS A 189 10.12 -6.77 9.66
CA HIS A 189 9.83 -5.35 9.55
C HIS A 189 10.24 -4.81 8.18
N PHE A 190 9.50 -3.81 7.72
CA PHE A 190 9.86 -3.01 6.55
C PHE A 190 10.96 -2.02 6.90
N ASP A 191 11.89 -1.80 5.98
CA ASP A 191 12.92 -0.78 6.08
C ASP A 191 12.81 0.20 4.91
N GLY A 192 12.23 1.36 5.16
CA GLY A 192 11.94 2.31 4.08
C GLY A 192 11.04 3.45 4.49
N TYR A 193 10.50 4.11 3.49
CA TYR A 193 9.55 5.21 3.64
C TYR A 193 8.21 4.84 3.02
N LEU A 194 7.12 5.22 3.68
CA LEU A 194 5.76 5.11 3.16
C LEU A 194 5.08 6.48 3.21
N THR A 195 4.23 6.74 2.23
CA THR A 195 3.36 7.92 2.19
C THR A 195 2.13 7.67 1.33
N GLU A 196 1.15 8.57 1.40
CA GLU A 196 -0.07 8.52 0.58
C GLU A 196 -0.77 7.15 0.65
N ILE A 197 -0.86 6.60 1.85
CA ILE A 197 -1.50 5.31 2.08
C ILE A 197 -3.01 5.51 2.07
N ASN A 198 -3.68 4.98 1.06
CA ASN A 198 -5.13 4.98 0.92
C ASN A 198 -5.64 3.55 1.00
N PHE A 199 -6.60 3.29 1.86
CA PHE A 199 -7.39 2.06 1.87
C PHE A 199 -8.85 2.41 1.61
N ILE A 200 -9.42 1.81 0.57
CA ILE A 200 -10.80 2.05 0.13
C ILE A 200 -11.63 0.80 0.38
N ASP A 201 -12.61 0.91 1.26
CA ASP A 201 -13.53 -0.16 1.60
C ASP A 201 -14.73 -0.14 0.65
N GLY A 202 -14.93 -1.20 -0.11
CA GLY A 202 -16.10 -1.40 -0.97
C GLY A 202 -15.88 -1.16 -2.47
N PHE A 203 -14.66 -0.77 -2.92
CA PHE A 203 -14.43 -0.48 -4.34
C PHE A 203 -13.09 -1.06 -4.83
N GLN A 204 -13.11 -1.57 -6.09
CA GLN A 204 -11.92 -1.97 -6.84
C GLN A 204 -11.54 -0.84 -7.80
N TYR A 205 -10.49 -0.07 -7.48
CA TYR A 205 -10.02 1.07 -8.26
C TYR A 205 -8.67 0.78 -8.92
N ASP A 206 -8.47 1.33 -10.11
CA ASP A 206 -7.18 1.38 -10.78
C ASP A 206 -6.29 2.53 -10.27
N PRO A 207 -5.00 2.61 -10.67
CA PRO A 207 -4.08 3.63 -10.19
C PRO A 207 -4.47 5.07 -10.50
N SER A 208 -5.29 5.33 -11.53
CA SER A 208 -5.66 6.70 -11.95
C SER A 208 -6.45 7.46 -10.89
N TYR A 209 -7.00 6.78 -9.90
CA TYR A 209 -7.62 7.40 -8.74
C TYR A 209 -6.61 8.03 -7.78
N PHE A 210 -5.37 7.53 -7.74
CA PHE A 210 -4.32 7.87 -6.76
C PHE A 210 -3.08 8.50 -7.38
N GLY A 211 -3.00 8.52 -8.70
CA GLY A 211 -1.88 9.08 -9.44
C GLY A 211 -2.31 9.66 -10.77
N THR A 212 -1.38 10.37 -11.42
CA THR A 212 -1.55 10.98 -12.74
C THR A 212 -0.21 11.02 -13.47
N THR A 213 -0.25 10.82 -14.78
CA THR A 213 0.93 10.99 -15.62
C THR A 213 1.11 12.47 -15.97
N ASP A 214 2.29 13.01 -15.72
CA ASP A 214 2.66 14.33 -16.21
C ASP A 214 2.77 14.29 -17.74
N VAL A 215 2.02 15.14 -18.41
CA VAL A 215 1.91 15.13 -19.88
C VAL A 215 3.17 15.59 -20.59
N ILE A 216 4.08 16.28 -19.91
CA ILE A 216 5.32 16.82 -20.48
C ILE A 216 6.46 15.83 -20.29
N THR A 217 6.60 15.30 -19.06
CA THR A 217 7.72 14.43 -18.68
C THR A 217 7.42 12.95 -18.82
N GLY A 218 6.15 12.57 -18.92
CA GLY A 218 5.70 11.18 -18.85
C GLY A 218 5.80 10.55 -17.46
N GLN A 219 6.21 11.32 -16.46
CA GLN A 219 6.40 10.81 -15.10
C GLN A 219 5.05 10.53 -14.42
N TRP A 220 4.97 9.38 -13.76
CA TRP A 220 3.85 9.05 -12.87
C TRP A 220 4.00 9.74 -11.53
N ASN A 221 3.03 10.58 -11.16
CA ASN A 221 3.04 11.40 -9.97
C ASN A 221 1.84 11.10 -9.06
N PRO A 222 1.96 11.32 -7.75
CA PRO A 222 0.85 11.17 -6.82
C PRO A 222 -0.29 12.16 -7.12
N LYS A 223 -1.50 11.72 -6.82
CA LYS A 223 -2.74 12.50 -6.93
C LYS A 223 -3.57 12.24 -5.69
N LYS A 224 -4.14 13.30 -5.12
CA LYS A 224 -5.03 13.15 -3.97
C LYS A 224 -6.30 12.40 -4.38
N TYR A 225 -6.62 11.34 -3.65
CA TYR A 225 -7.92 10.68 -3.78
C TYR A 225 -9.04 11.58 -3.22
N VAL A 226 -10.16 11.65 -3.93
CA VAL A 226 -11.29 12.53 -3.59
C VAL A 226 -12.63 11.78 -3.49
N GLY A 227 -12.60 10.44 -3.51
CA GLY A 227 -13.80 9.61 -3.37
C GLY A 227 -14.15 9.26 -1.93
N SER A 228 -15.16 8.42 -1.76
CA SER A 228 -15.52 7.84 -0.47
C SER A 228 -14.52 6.76 -0.07
N TYR A 229 -14.13 6.76 1.20
CA TYR A 229 -13.24 5.73 1.76
C TYR A 229 -13.99 4.47 2.24
N GLY A 230 -15.34 4.53 2.36
CA GLY A 230 -16.13 3.46 2.97
C GLY A 230 -15.92 3.38 4.49
N THR A 231 -16.53 2.40 5.16
CA THR A 231 -16.58 2.34 6.63
C THR A 231 -15.21 2.14 7.27
N ASN A 232 -14.43 1.18 6.77
CA ASN A 232 -13.10 0.86 7.31
C ASN A 232 -11.96 1.54 6.55
N GLY A 233 -12.28 2.34 5.53
CA GLY A 233 -11.29 3.05 4.74
C GLY A 233 -10.55 4.12 5.54
N TYR A 234 -9.31 4.42 5.14
CA TYR A 234 -8.45 5.40 5.80
C TYR A 234 -7.46 6.03 4.81
N TYR A 235 -6.89 7.17 5.23
CA TYR A 235 -5.84 7.86 4.52
C TYR A 235 -4.74 8.31 5.48
N LEU A 236 -3.53 7.75 5.32
CA LEU A 236 -2.36 8.12 6.11
C LEU A 236 -1.38 8.90 5.23
N ASN A 237 -1.32 10.20 5.44
CA ASN A 237 -0.39 11.12 4.77
C ASN A 237 0.75 11.58 5.69
N PHE A 238 0.72 11.18 6.97
CA PHE A 238 1.73 11.50 7.97
C PHE A 238 2.03 13.00 8.12
N SER A 239 1.02 13.85 7.88
CA SER A 239 1.20 15.31 7.88
C SER A 239 1.44 15.90 9.26
N ASP A 240 1.00 15.25 10.31
CA ASP A 240 1.16 15.71 11.69
C ASP A 240 2.22 14.89 12.43
N ASN A 241 3.40 15.46 12.60
CA ASN A 241 4.53 14.89 13.35
C ASN A 241 4.77 15.55 14.71
N SER A 242 3.77 16.24 15.25
CA SER A 242 3.88 16.89 16.57
C SER A 242 3.98 15.90 17.73
N GLY A 243 3.68 14.63 17.49
CA GLY A 243 3.78 13.57 18.49
C GLY A 243 3.67 12.18 17.87
N THR A 244 3.90 11.13 18.66
CA THR A 244 3.83 9.72 18.24
C THR A 244 2.54 9.05 18.70
N THR A 245 1.42 9.76 18.64
CA THR A 245 0.10 9.26 19.03
C THR A 245 -0.75 8.89 17.81
N ALA A 246 -1.85 8.18 18.06
CA ALA A 246 -2.81 7.84 17.01
C ALA A 246 -3.51 9.07 16.41
N THR A 247 -3.58 10.18 17.13
CA THR A 247 -4.21 11.43 16.67
C THR A 247 -3.22 12.42 16.04
N THR A 248 -1.94 12.12 16.07
CA THR A 248 -0.86 12.88 15.43
C THR A 248 -0.23 12.05 14.31
N LEU A 249 0.90 11.38 14.56
CA LEU A 249 1.61 10.58 13.55
C LEU A 249 0.73 9.50 12.89
N GLY A 250 -0.16 8.87 13.64
CA GLY A 250 -1.07 7.83 13.15
C GLY A 250 -2.43 8.32 12.66
N LYS A 251 -2.60 9.65 12.50
CA LYS A 251 -3.88 10.26 12.15
C LYS A 251 -4.40 9.82 10.79
N ASP A 252 -5.65 9.35 10.79
CA ASP A 252 -6.43 9.14 9.58
C ASP A 252 -6.97 10.46 9.04
N SER A 253 -6.55 10.83 7.83
CA SER A 253 -6.93 12.06 7.14
C SER A 253 -8.11 11.88 6.17
N SER A 254 -8.76 10.69 6.15
CA SER A 254 -9.94 10.42 5.32
C SER A 254 -11.22 11.06 5.84
N GLY A 255 -11.26 11.39 7.14
CA GLY A 255 -12.46 11.85 7.84
C GLY A 255 -13.21 10.75 8.58
N ASN A 256 -12.86 9.47 8.43
CA ASN A 256 -13.51 8.35 9.12
C ASN A 256 -13.05 8.17 10.57
N GLY A 257 -11.91 8.76 10.96
CA GLY A 257 -11.34 8.60 12.30
C GLY A 257 -10.70 7.23 12.55
N ASN A 258 -10.36 6.50 11.50
CA ASN A 258 -9.71 5.20 11.54
C ASN A 258 -8.20 5.33 11.82
N ASN A 259 -7.84 5.98 12.92
CA ASN A 259 -6.47 6.28 13.32
C ASN A 259 -5.65 5.02 13.61
N PHE A 260 -4.35 5.10 13.40
CA PHE A 260 -3.38 4.04 13.66
C PHE A 260 -2.53 4.37 14.89
N THR A 261 -2.23 3.39 15.72
CA THR A 261 -1.29 3.53 16.84
C THR A 261 0.13 3.36 16.33
N PRO A 262 0.99 4.40 16.44
CA PRO A 262 2.41 4.27 16.16
C PRO A 262 3.12 3.48 17.26
N ASN A 263 4.07 2.63 16.86
CA ASN A 263 4.88 1.83 17.77
C ASN A 263 6.35 2.02 17.45
N ASN A 264 7.16 2.26 18.47
CA ASN A 264 8.62 2.42 18.42
C ASN A 264 9.11 3.59 17.54
N PHE A 265 8.26 4.55 17.25
CA PHE A 265 8.67 5.81 16.63
C PHE A 265 9.11 6.82 17.68
N SER A 266 10.11 7.62 17.34
CA SER A 266 10.49 8.82 18.09
C SER A 266 10.32 10.06 17.23
N VAL A 267 9.81 11.13 17.80
CA VAL A 267 9.92 12.48 17.21
C VAL A 267 11.21 13.07 17.78
N SER A 268 12.31 12.90 17.07
CA SER A 268 13.51 13.71 17.35
C SER A 268 13.26 15.09 16.78
N ALA A 269 13.41 16.12 17.58
CA ALA A 269 13.61 17.47 17.06
C ALA A 269 14.86 17.42 16.18
N GLY A 270 14.67 17.55 14.84
CA GLY A 270 15.76 17.74 13.90
C GLY A 270 16.33 19.13 14.07
#